data_a570a98725ba6f1edd9ae0301bfc4865
#
_entry.id   a570a98725ba6f1edd9ae0301bfc4865
#
_cell.length_a   1.000
_cell.length_b   1.000
_cell.length_c   1.000
_cell.angle_alpha   90.00
_cell.angle_beta   90.00
_cell.angle_gamma   90.00
#
_symmetry.space_group_name_H-M   'P 1'
#
loop_
_entity.id
_entity.type
_entity.pdbx_description
1 polymer ?
#
loop_
_entity_poly.entity_id
_entity_poly.type
_entity_poly.pdbx_seq_one_letter_code
_entity_poly.pdbx_strand_id
1 'polypeptide(L)'
;MKIPANPWAPLIVWQDRRTSRLCKQLKDKGYEQVVRKKTGLTIDPYFSGTKINWMLKNNDAVRDAASQGRAVFGTLDSYIIYRLTGRHITDYSNASRTLLFNISSLKWDDELLDIFDVPKNILPEARPSYGHSYFGKTDRLSPFKASIPLQCVFGDQQAALFGQKCFYRGDVKSTYGTGSFIMMNSGKKKVDSKHGLLSTIFYSNGQELFYALEGSVYNTGSVFQWLKEG
;
A
#
# COMPACT_ATOMS: atom_id res chain seq x y z
N MET A 1 0.90 20.92 14.51
CA MET A 1 1.97 20.32 15.33
C MET A 1 2.81 19.46 14.37
N LYS A 2 4.13 19.68 14.25
CA LYS A 2 4.97 18.82 13.40
C LYS A 2 5.17 17.49 14.13
N ILE A 3 4.69 16.40 13.57
CA ILE A 3 4.95 15.05 14.09
C ILE A 3 6.45 14.77 13.94
N PRO A 4 7.16 14.31 14.99
CA PRO A 4 8.56 13.95 14.85
C PRO A 4 8.76 12.90 13.77
N ALA A 5 9.73 13.11 12.88
CA ALA A 5 10.00 12.18 11.77
C ALA A 5 10.74 10.90 12.20
N ASN A 6 10.84 10.62 13.50
CA ASN A 6 11.47 9.41 14.01
C ASN A 6 10.45 8.26 14.04
N PRO A 7 10.81 7.09 13.51
CA PRO A 7 9.92 5.93 13.58
C PRO A 7 9.73 5.49 15.04
N TRP A 8 8.48 5.20 15.41
CA TRP A 8 8.12 4.64 16.73
C TRP A 8 8.44 3.15 16.85
N ALA A 9 8.58 2.47 15.72
CA ALA A 9 8.90 1.05 15.64
C ALA A 9 9.65 0.75 14.32
N PRO A 10 10.40 -0.38 14.26
CA PRO A 10 11.00 -0.83 13.01
C PRO A 10 9.96 -1.08 11.92
N LEU A 11 10.36 -0.86 10.67
CA LEU A 11 9.53 -1.14 9.49
C LEU A 11 9.24 -2.65 9.40
N ILE A 12 7.97 -3.02 9.27
CA ILE A 12 7.56 -4.40 9.02
C ILE A 12 7.49 -4.61 7.51
N VAL A 13 8.43 -5.38 6.97
CA VAL A 13 8.54 -5.65 5.53
C VAL A 13 7.41 -6.56 5.01
N TRP A 14 7.23 -6.59 3.69
CA TRP A 14 6.16 -7.36 3.03
C TRP A 14 6.26 -8.88 3.27
N GLN A 15 7.47 -9.42 3.41
CA GLN A 15 7.74 -10.84 3.66
C GLN A 15 7.39 -11.29 5.09
N ASP A 16 7.23 -10.34 6.03
CA ASP A 16 6.97 -10.65 7.42
C ASP A 16 5.59 -11.28 7.61
N ARG A 17 5.56 -12.45 8.22
CA ARG A 17 4.36 -13.26 8.40
C ARG A 17 3.82 -13.31 9.84
N ARG A 18 4.29 -12.41 10.72
CA ARG A 18 3.86 -12.38 12.13
C ARG A 18 2.36 -12.26 12.34
N THR A 19 1.63 -11.71 11.37
CA THR A 19 0.18 -11.53 11.42
C THR A 19 -0.62 -12.69 10.81
N SER A 20 0.01 -13.81 10.44
CA SER A 20 -0.67 -14.96 9.80
C SER A 20 -1.83 -15.51 10.66
N ARG A 21 -1.67 -15.54 11.99
CA ARG A 21 -2.71 -15.97 12.92
C ARG A 21 -3.94 -15.04 12.87
N LEU A 22 -3.71 -13.72 12.86
CA LEU A 22 -4.78 -12.73 12.74
C LEU A 22 -5.50 -12.87 11.39
N CYS A 23 -4.75 -13.04 10.29
CA CYS A 23 -5.35 -13.27 8.98
C CYS A 23 -6.28 -14.49 8.96
N LYS A 24 -5.84 -15.61 9.57
CA LYS A 24 -6.68 -16.80 9.70
C LYS A 24 -7.94 -16.50 10.51
N GLN A 25 -7.83 -15.86 11.66
CA GLN A 25 -8.98 -15.50 12.50
C GLN A 25 -10.00 -14.62 11.75
N LEU A 26 -9.54 -13.65 10.95
CA LEU A 26 -10.42 -12.79 10.18
C LEU A 26 -11.13 -13.57 9.05
N LYS A 27 -10.43 -14.50 8.41
CA LYS A 27 -11.03 -15.41 7.41
C LYS A 27 -12.08 -16.34 8.03
N ASP A 28 -11.76 -16.95 9.17
CA ASP A 28 -12.67 -17.83 9.90
C ASP A 28 -13.96 -17.10 10.36
N LYS A 29 -13.87 -15.79 10.60
CA LYS A 29 -15.02 -14.89 10.86
C LYS A 29 -15.83 -14.51 9.61
N GLY A 30 -15.41 -14.93 8.42
CA GLY A 30 -16.12 -14.66 7.16
C GLY A 30 -15.82 -13.32 6.49
N TYR A 31 -14.82 -12.57 6.96
CA TYR A 31 -14.53 -11.22 6.41
C TYR A 31 -13.86 -11.21 5.02
N GLU A 32 -13.40 -12.36 4.51
CA GLU A 32 -12.68 -12.44 3.21
C GLU A 32 -13.50 -11.83 2.06
N GLN A 33 -14.80 -12.09 2.00
CA GLN A 33 -15.64 -11.62 0.89
C GLN A 33 -15.81 -10.10 0.90
N VAL A 34 -16.07 -9.49 2.05
CA VAL A 34 -16.26 -8.04 2.17
C VAL A 34 -14.95 -7.32 1.89
N VAL A 35 -13.83 -7.82 2.41
CA VAL A 35 -12.50 -7.27 2.16
C VAL A 35 -12.19 -7.33 0.66
N ARG A 36 -12.35 -8.49 0.02
CA ARG A 36 -12.10 -8.66 -1.41
C ARG A 36 -12.98 -7.76 -2.28
N LYS A 37 -14.25 -7.64 -1.95
CA LYS A 37 -15.18 -6.76 -2.68
C LYS A 37 -14.75 -5.31 -2.64
N LYS A 38 -14.28 -4.81 -1.49
CA LYS A 38 -13.92 -3.40 -1.30
C LYS A 38 -12.50 -3.07 -1.75
N THR A 39 -11.55 -3.96 -1.48
CA THR A 39 -10.13 -3.71 -1.71
C THR A 39 -9.56 -4.38 -2.97
N GLY A 40 -10.22 -5.41 -3.48
CA GLY A 40 -9.69 -6.29 -4.54
C GLY A 40 -8.65 -7.29 -4.05
N LEU A 41 -8.30 -7.27 -2.77
CA LEU A 41 -7.25 -8.06 -2.15
C LEU A 41 -7.84 -9.22 -1.33
N THR A 42 -7.01 -10.21 -1.06
CA THR A 42 -7.26 -11.27 -0.06
C THR A 42 -6.68 -10.85 1.29
N ILE A 43 -7.24 -11.37 2.40
CA ILE A 43 -6.66 -11.15 3.74
C ILE A 43 -5.35 -11.93 3.84
N ASP A 44 -4.22 -11.23 3.79
CA ASP A 44 -2.88 -11.84 3.83
C ASP A 44 -1.92 -10.97 4.66
N PRO A 45 -0.94 -11.58 5.37
CA PRO A 45 0.10 -10.85 6.08
C PRO A 45 0.95 -9.91 5.21
N TYR A 46 0.95 -10.11 3.91
CA TYR A 46 1.61 -9.24 2.95
C TYR A 46 1.18 -7.77 3.08
N PHE A 47 -0.10 -7.52 3.35
CA PHE A 47 -0.69 -6.18 3.35
C PHE A 47 -0.66 -5.50 4.72
N SER A 48 -0.74 -4.16 4.72
CA SER A 48 -0.45 -3.33 5.89
C SER A 48 -1.47 -3.40 7.02
N GLY A 49 -2.77 -3.59 6.73
CA GLY A 49 -3.84 -3.48 7.73
C GLY A 49 -3.64 -4.39 8.94
N THR A 50 -3.26 -5.66 8.71
CA THR A 50 -2.98 -6.60 9.83
C THR A 50 -1.72 -6.25 10.60
N LYS A 51 -0.72 -5.64 9.94
CA LYS A 51 0.54 -5.20 10.56
C LYS A 51 0.33 -3.98 11.46
N ILE A 52 -0.54 -3.05 11.03
CA ILE A 52 -0.93 -1.90 11.86
C ILE A 52 -1.64 -2.39 13.13
N ASN A 53 -2.64 -3.26 12.99
CA ASN A 53 -3.33 -3.87 14.12
C ASN A 53 -2.33 -4.54 15.08
N TRP A 54 -1.40 -5.33 14.54
CA TRP A 54 -0.38 -6.00 15.33
C TRP A 54 0.49 -5.00 16.11
N MET A 55 0.94 -3.92 15.46
CA MET A 55 1.74 -2.88 16.12
C MET A 55 0.97 -2.22 17.26
N LEU A 56 -0.28 -1.83 17.02
CA LEU A 56 -1.12 -1.19 18.03
C LEU A 56 -1.40 -2.11 19.21
N LYS A 57 -1.48 -3.43 19.01
CA LYS A 57 -1.74 -4.40 20.07
C LYS A 57 -0.50 -4.86 20.84
N ASN A 58 0.67 -4.86 20.19
CA ASN A 58 1.88 -5.43 20.78
C ASN A 58 2.96 -4.39 21.13
N ASN A 59 2.68 -3.09 20.95
CA ASN A 59 3.59 -2.03 21.31
C ASN A 59 2.82 -0.89 21.98
N ASP A 60 2.90 -0.84 23.31
CA ASP A 60 2.18 0.13 24.13
C ASP A 60 2.58 1.57 23.78
N ALA A 61 3.87 1.83 23.54
CA ALA A 61 4.34 3.16 23.17
C ALA A 61 3.74 3.63 21.83
N VAL A 62 3.61 2.74 20.84
CA VAL A 62 2.95 3.05 19.57
C VAL A 62 1.47 3.31 19.78
N ARG A 63 0.78 2.46 20.55
CA ARG A 63 -0.65 2.59 20.84
C ARG A 63 -0.96 3.91 21.54
N ASP A 64 -0.20 4.24 22.58
CA ASP A 64 -0.39 5.45 23.37
C ASP A 64 -0.06 6.70 22.55
N ALA A 65 0.98 6.66 21.71
CA ALA A 65 1.29 7.75 20.81
C ALA A 65 0.22 7.95 19.75
N ALA A 66 -0.36 6.88 19.20
CA ALA A 66 -1.44 6.93 18.23
C ALA A 66 -2.72 7.50 18.83
N SER A 67 -3.12 7.05 20.04
CA SER A 67 -4.30 7.56 20.76
C SER A 67 -4.21 9.04 21.08
N GLN A 68 -2.99 9.54 21.33
CA GLN A 68 -2.69 10.95 21.63
C GLN A 68 -2.45 11.80 20.37
N GLY A 69 -2.60 11.24 19.17
CA GLY A 69 -2.33 11.94 17.91
C GLY A 69 -0.86 12.29 17.65
N ARG A 70 0.07 11.64 18.38
CA ARG A 70 1.53 11.84 18.26
C ARG A 70 2.21 10.86 17.31
N ALA A 71 1.53 9.78 16.92
CA ALA A 71 2.00 8.84 15.93
C ALA A 71 1.00 8.72 14.77
N VAL A 72 1.50 8.52 13.59
CA VAL A 72 0.74 8.24 12.38
C VAL A 72 1.31 7.02 11.69
N PHE A 73 0.47 6.34 10.91
CA PHE A 73 0.89 5.25 10.05
C PHE A 73 1.28 5.78 8.67
N GLY A 74 2.26 5.15 8.06
CA GLY A 74 2.60 5.36 6.64
C GLY A 74 3.14 4.09 6.01
N THR A 75 2.75 3.86 4.77
CA THR A 75 3.52 3.05 3.83
C THR A 75 4.86 3.75 3.55
N LEU A 76 5.81 3.08 2.91
CA LEU A 76 7.15 3.63 2.69
C LEU A 76 7.13 4.97 1.94
N ASP A 77 6.24 5.11 0.95
CA ASP A 77 6.02 6.34 0.21
C ASP A 77 5.58 7.49 1.13
N SER A 78 4.59 7.25 2.02
CA SER A 78 4.13 8.26 2.98
C SER A 78 5.25 8.73 3.90
N TYR A 79 6.10 7.82 4.36
CA TYR A 79 7.27 8.18 5.17
C TYR A 79 8.25 9.04 4.38
N ILE A 80 8.56 8.67 3.14
CA ILE A 80 9.47 9.44 2.27
C ILE A 80 8.88 10.83 1.98
N ILE A 81 7.59 10.91 1.62
CA ILE A 81 6.90 12.18 1.37
C ILE A 81 6.97 13.06 2.63
N TYR A 82 6.67 12.47 3.80
CA TYR A 82 6.71 13.20 5.06
C TYR A 82 8.11 13.74 5.35
N ARG A 83 9.16 12.94 5.16
CA ARG A 83 10.56 13.37 5.36
C ARG A 83 10.97 14.48 4.42
N LEU A 84 10.47 14.47 3.19
CA LEU A 84 10.84 15.45 2.16
C LEU A 84 10.01 16.73 2.23
N THR A 85 8.75 16.66 2.64
CA THR A 85 7.77 17.75 2.49
C THR A 85 7.07 18.16 3.78
N GLY A 86 7.18 17.36 4.83
CA GLY A 86 6.43 17.54 6.09
C GLY A 86 4.93 17.19 5.98
N ARG A 87 4.48 16.58 4.86
CA ARG A 87 3.07 16.25 4.61
C ARG A 87 2.81 14.75 4.75
N HIS A 88 1.77 14.38 5.49
CA HIS A 88 1.37 12.99 5.67
C HIS A 88 0.35 12.60 4.59
N ILE A 89 0.86 12.16 3.45
CA ILE A 89 0.10 11.87 2.23
C ILE A 89 0.59 10.54 1.63
N THR A 90 -0.30 9.82 0.96
CA THR A 90 -0.01 8.67 0.09
C THR A 90 -0.74 8.82 -1.23
N ASP A 91 -0.40 7.98 -2.23
CA ASP A 91 -1.20 7.89 -3.45
C ASP A 91 -2.19 6.71 -3.42
N TYR A 92 -3.16 6.72 -4.33
CA TYR A 92 -4.18 5.67 -4.41
C TYR A 92 -3.59 4.29 -4.69
N SER A 93 -2.49 4.19 -5.45
CA SER A 93 -1.87 2.90 -5.74
C SER A 93 -1.26 2.26 -4.48
N ASN A 94 -0.55 3.03 -3.65
CA ASN A 94 -0.03 2.58 -2.37
C ASN A 94 -1.15 2.36 -1.34
N ALA A 95 -2.13 3.26 -1.24
CA ALA A 95 -3.29 3.10 -0.36
C ALA A 95 -4.04 1.80 -0.65
N SER A 96 -4.19 1.42 -1.92
CA SER A 96 -4.86 0.18 -2.34
C SER A 96 -4.17 -1.10 -1.84
N ARG A 97 -2.93 -1.01 -1.35
CA ARG A 97 -2.16 -2.17 -0.82
C ARG A 97 -2.28 -2.35 0.69
N THR A 98 -3.21 -1.66 1.34
CA THR A 98 -3.30 -1.64 2.81
C THR A 98 -4.35 -2.55 3.42
N LEU A 99 -5.32 -3.07 2.67
CA LEU A 99 -6.58 -3.70 3.12
C LEU A 99 -7.58 -2.73 3.78
N LEU A 100 -7.28 -1.44 3.82
CA LEU A 100 -8.09 -0.42 4.51
C LEU A 100 -8.74 0.57 3.54
N PHE A 101 -8.31 0.56 2.27
CA PHE A 101 -8.71 1.50 1.24
C PHE A 101 -9.70 0.87 0.26
N ASN A 102 -10.87 1.49 0.13
CA ASN A 102 -11.87 1.04 -0.84
C ASN A 102 -11.52 1.58 -2.23
N ILE A 103 -11.13 0.67 -3.13
CA ILE A 103 -10.65 1.02 -4.47
C ILE A 103 -11.74 1.50 -5.42
N SER A 104 -13.02 1.38 -5.04
CA SER A 104 -14.15 1.89 -5.83
C SER A 104 -14.57 3.28 -5.39
N SER A 105 -14.61 3.56 -4.08
CA SER A 105 -14.96 4.88 -3.53
C SER A 105 -13.75 5.82 -3.38
N LEU A 106 -12.52 5.30 -3.50
CA LEU A 106 -11.25 6.02 -3.33
C LEU A 106 -11.11 6.67 -1.95
N LYS A 107 -11.52 5.95 -0.92
CA LYS A 107 -11.49 6.41 0.48
C LYS A 107 -11.03 5.31 1.42
N TRP A 108 -10.48 5.71 2.56
CA TRP A 108 -10.36 4.84 3.72
C TRP A 108 -11.77 4.41 4.13
N ASP A 109 -12.00 3.11 4.22
CA ASP A 109 -13.35 2.54 4.40
C ASP A 109 -13.59 2.20 5.87
N ASP A 110 -14.61 2.80 6.47
CA ASP A 110 -14.86 2.68 7.91
C ASP A 110 -15.14 1.22 8.33
N GLU A 111 -15.86 0.42 7.52
CA GLU A 111 -16.06 -1.01 7.80
C GLU A 111 -14.75 -1.81 7.76
N LEU A 112 -13.85 -1.50 6.82
CA LEU A 112 -12.52 -2.12 6.80
C LEU A 112 -11.69 -1.70 8.01
N LEU A 113 -11.76 -0.44 8.42
CA LEU A 113 -11.07 0.06 9.61
C LEU A 113 -11.53 -0.67 10.88
N ASP A 114 -12.84 -0.90 11.01
CA ASP A 114 -13.42 -1.66 12.12
C ASP A 114 -12.99 -3.14 12.08
N ILE A 115 -13.03 -3.80 10.92
CA ILE A 115 -12.59 -5.19 10.75
C ILE A 115 -11.13 -5.37 11.17
N PHE A 116 -10.26 -4.44 10.79
CA PHE A 116 -8.83 -4.50 11.10
C PHE A 116 -8.46 -3.79 12.42
N ASP A 117 -9.42 -3.18 13.12
CA ASP A 117 -9.23 -2.46 14.38
C ASP A 117 -8.10 -1.40 14.24
N VAL A 118 -8.25 -0.53 13.24
CA VAL A 118 -7.29 0.52 12.90
C VAL A 118 -7.98 1.89 12.99
N PRO A 119 -7.49 2.81 13.82
CA PRO A 119 -8.09 4.14 13.93
C PRO A 119 -7.81 4.99 12.70
N LYS A 120 -8.85 5.66 12.18
CA LYS A 120 -8.79 6.46 10.96
C LYS A 120 -7.83 7.65 11.04
N ASN A 121 -7.71 8.24 12.20
CA ASN A 121 -6.92 9.47 12.44
C ASN A 121 -5.40 9.27 12.28
N ILE A 122 -4.92 8.02 12.24
CA ILE A 122 -3.50 7.74 12.01
C ILE A 122 -3.14 7.56 10.53
N LEU A 123 -4.14 7.53 9.63
CA LEU A 123 -3.92 7.25 8.22
C LEU A 123 -3.58 8.51 7.42
N PRO A 124 -2.74 8.38 6.35
CA PRO A 124 -2.40 9.51 5.49
C PRO A 124 -3.59 9.97 4.63
N GLU A 125 -3.55 11.21 4.18
CA GLU A 125 -4.42 11.68 3.10
C GLU A 125 -4.07 10.92 1.82
N ALA A 126 -5.06 10.27 1.19
CA ALA A 126 -4.85 9.57 -0.07
C ALA A 126 -5.19 10.46 -1.26
N ARG A 127 -4.34 10.47 -2.30
CA ARG A 127 -4.45 11.31 -3.50
C ARG A 127 -4.27 10.52 -4.79
N PRO A 128 -4.70 11.06 -5.95
CA PRO A 128 -4.32 10.53 -7.25
C PRO A 128 -2.80 10.43 -7.40
N SER A 129 -2.30 9.49 -8.23
CA SER A 129 -0.87 9.20 -8.35
C SER A 129 -0.07 10.33 -9.02
N TYR A 130 -0.70 11.08 -9.93
CA TYR A 130 -0.11 12.21 -10.64
C TYR A 130 -1.17 13.17 -11.21
N GLY A 131 -0.79 14.08 -12.11
CA GLY A 131 -1.66 15.06 -12.75
C GLY A 131 -1.79 16.32 -11.91
N HIS A 132 -3.00 16.64 -11.46
CA HIS A 132 -3.22 17.77 -10.55
C HIS A 132 -2.84 17.48 -9.10
N SER A 133 -2.35 16.28 -8.81
CA SER A 133 -1.88 15.90 -7.49
C SER A 133 -0.60 16.63 -7.13
N TYR A 134 -0.55 17.06 -5.88
CA TYR A 134 0.58 17.74 -5.34
C TYR A 134 0.87 17.20 -3.94
N PHE A 135 1.98 16.50 -3.82
CA PHE A 135 2.38 15.85 -2.57
C PHE A 135 3.20 16.78 -1.65
N GLY A 136 3.57 17.95 -2.14
CA GLY A 136 4.33 18.94 -1.40
C GLY A 136 5.56 19.43 -2.17
N LYS A 137 6.36 20.27 -1.52
CA LYS A 137 7.69 20.67 -1.99
C LYS A 137 8.71 20.25 -0.96
N THR A 138 9.88 19.85 -1.42
CA THR A 138 11.03 19.71 -0.53
C THR A 138 11.33 21.05 0.11
N ASP A 139 11.76 21.05 1.36
CA ASP A 139 12.24 22.27 2.01
C ASP A 139 13.77 22.40 1.82
N ARG A 140 14.30 23.57 2.20
CA ARG A 140 15.76 23.83 2.13
C ARG A 140 16.58 23.00 3.11
N LEU A 141 15.92 22.39 4.10
CA LEU A 141 16.53 21.47 5.08
C LEU A 141 16.56 20.03 4.56
N SER A 142 15.89 19.76 3.43
CA SER A 142 15.95 18.46 2.75
C SER A 142 17.36 18.20 2.21
N PRO A 143 17.74 16.96 1.94
CA PRO A 143 19.02 16.62 1.33
C PRO A 143 19.29 17.36 0.03
N PHE A 144 18.24 17.77 -0.68
CA PHE A 144 18.36 18.48 -1.96
C PHE A 144 18.67 19.98 -1.82
N LYS A 145 18.57 20.56 -0.63
CA LYS A 145 18.77 21.98 -0.34
C LYS A 145 18.02 22.93 -1.30
N ALA A 146 16.94 22.44 -1.90
CA ALA A 146 16.15 23.14 -2.91
C ALA A 146 14.64 22.86 -2.69
N SER A 147 13.80 23.79 -3.16
CA SER A 147 12.34 23.62 -3.15
C SER A 147 11.88 22.95 -4.44
N ILE A 148 11.84 21.62 -4.43
CA ILE A 148 11.46 20.78 -5.56
C ILE A 148 10.03 20.28 -5.36
N PRO A 149 9.09 20.51 -6.30
CA PRO A 149 7.73 20.00 -6.19
C PRO A 149 7.70 18.46 -6.37
N LEU A 150 6.99 17.77 -5.48
CA LEU A 150 6.73 16.34 -5.58
C LEU A 150 5.35 16.15 -6.22
N GLN A 151 5.31 15.76 -7.49
CA GLN A 151 4.11 15.76 -8.32
C GLN A 151 3.60 14.36 -8.70
N CYS A 152 4.38 13.31 -8.40
CA CYS A 152 4.06 11.96 -8.82
C CYS A 152 4.53 10.96 -7.76
N VAL A 153 3.65 10.02 -7.39
CA VAL A 153 3.92 8.91 -6.47
C VAL A 153 3.17 7.68 -6.96
N PHE A 154 3.85 6.53 -6.99
CA PHE A 154 3.30 5.23 -7.37
C PHE A 154 3.82 4.15 -6.43
N GLY A 155 3.05 3.08 -6.25
CA GLY A 155 3.62 1.83 -5.76
C GLY A 155 4.66 1.27 -6.75
N ASP A 156 5.65 0.54 -6.25
CA ASP A 156 6.79 0.03 -7.05
C ASP A 156 6.34 -0.81 -8.26
N GLN A 157 5.39 -1.71 -8.06
CA GLN A 157 4.87 -2.57 -9.12
C GLN A 157 4.04 -1.80 -10.15
N GLN A 158 3.29 -0.80 -9.69
CA GLN A 158 2.53 0.12 -10.53
C GLN A 158 3.46 1.04 -11.33
N ALA A 159 4.52 1.55 -10.69
CA ALA A 159 5.55 2.32 -11.36
C ALA A 159 6.26 1.51 -12.47
N ALA A 160 6.54 0.23 -12.20
CA ALA A 160 7.12 -0.66 -13.21
C ALA A 160 6.17 -0.91 -14.39
N LEU A 161 4.87 -1.13 -14.13
CA LEU A 161 3.85 -1.29 -15.18
C LEU A 161 3.75 -0.01 -16.05
N PHE A 162 3.76 1.16 -15.40
CA PHE A 162 3.75 2.46 -16.09
C PHE A 162 5.03 2.69 -16.89
N GLY A 163 6.19 2.43 -16.28
CA GLY A 163 7.50 2.62 -16.92
C GLY A 163 7.73 1.70 -18.12
N GLN A 164 7.11 0.53 -18.13
CA GLN A 164 7.11 -0.39 -19.27
C GLN A 164 6.05 -0.04 -20.33
N LYS A 165 5.41 1.14 -20.20
CA LYS A 165 4.40 1.66 -21.13
C LYS A 165 3.18 0.75 -21.31
N CYS A 166 2.78 0.02 -20.29
CA CYS A 166 1.59 -0.83 -20.31
C CYS A 166 0.30 0.03 -20.19
N PHE A 167 0.05 0.88 -21.16
CA PHE A 167 -1.05 1.87 -21.13
C PHE A 167 -2.37 1.36 -21.67
N TYR A 168 -2.34 0.31 -22.46
CA TYR A 168 -3.55 -0.27 -23.03
C TYR A 168 -4.09 -1.40 -22.16
N ARG A 169 -5.41 -1.56 -22.18
CA ARG A 169 -6.04 -2.71 -21.52
C ARG A 169 -5.53 -4.02 -22.12
N GLY A 170 -5.05 -4.90 -21.26
CA GLY A 170 -4.45 -6.18 -21.65
C GLY A 170 -2.92 -6.17 -21.69
N ASP A 171 -2.28 -4.99 -21.65
CA ASP A 171 -0.83 -4.93 -21.53
C ASP A 171 -0.36 -5.54 -20.19
N VAL A 172 0.70 -6.33 -20.25
CA VAL A 172 1.22 -7.11 -19.14
C VAL A 172 2.69 -6.82 -18.93
N LYS A 173 3.08 -6.65 -17.68
CA LYS A 173 4.49 -6.71 -17.28
C LYS A 173 4.73 -7.88 -16.34
N SER A 174 5.92 -8.44 -16.37
CA SER A 174 6.38 -9.44 -15.42
C SER A 174 7.70 -8.99 -14.78
N THR A 175 7.77 -9.09 -13.46
CA THR A 175 8.99 -8.81 -12.68
C THR A 175 9.46 -10.10 -12.07
N TYR A 176 10.70 -10.49 -12.37
CA TYR A 176 11.36 -11.65 -11.79
C TYR A 176 12.46 -11.18 -10.84
N GLY A 177 12.29 -11.48 -9.56
CA GLY A 177 13.24 -11.17 -8.49
C GLY A 177 13.25 -12.29 -7.46
N THR A 178 13.38 -11.98 -6.17
CA THR A 178 13.19 -12.94 -5.06
C THR A 178 11.85 -13.65 -5.19
N GLY A 179 10.79 -12.90 -5.47
CA GLY A 179 9.49 -13.37 -5.97
C GLY A 179 9.23 -12.89 -7.40
N SER A 180 8.17 -13.39 -8.01
CA SER A 180 7.69 -12.95 -9.33
C SER A 180 6.34 -12.29 -9.21
N PHE A 181 6.18 -11.15 -9.89
CA PHE A 181 4.97 -10.34 -9.86
C PHE A 181 4.55 -10.02 -11.29
N ILE A 182 3.39 -10.54 -11.69
CA ILE A 182 2.80 -10.30 -13.00
C ILE A 182 1.65 -9.32 -12.80
N MET A 183 1.68 -8.22 -13.53
CA MET A 183 0.58 -7.25 -13.52
C MET A 183 0.07 -6.99 -14.92
N MET A 184 -1.25 -6.89 -15.06
CA MET A 184 -1.95 -6.58 -16.29
C MET A 184 -2.82 -5.34 -16.10
N ASN A 185 -2.69 -4.36 -16.98
CA ASN A 185 -3.61 -3.24 -17.05
C ASN A 185 -5.02 -3.76 -17.41
N SER A 186 -5.97 -3.66 -16.50
CA SER A 186 -7.36 -4.10 -16.71
C SER A 186 -8.28 -2.98 -17.23
N GLY A 187 -7.75 -1.76 -17.40
CA GLY A 187 -8.49 -0.59 -17.89
C GLY A 187 -9.20 0.17 -16.78
N LYS A 188 -10.25 0.91 -17.14
CA LYS A 188 -10.97 1.83 -16.23
C LYS A 188 -12.00 1.16 -15.33
N LYS A 189 -12.25 -0.13 -15.48
CA LYS A 189 -13.20 -0.88 -14.64
C LYS A 189 -12.46 -1.90 -13.79
N LYS A 190 -12.81 -1.94 -12.50
CA LYS A 190 -12.37 -3.01 -11.60
C LYS A 190 -12.81 -4.36 -12.18
N VAL A 191 -11.91 -5.32 -12.20
CA VAL A 191 -12.16 -6.69 -12.65
C VAL A 191 -11.99 -7.63 -11.47
N ASP A 192 -13.04 -8.37 -11.11
CA ASP A 192 -12.96 -9.39 -10.07
C ASP A 192 -12.57 -10.74 -10.69
N SER A 193 -11.37 -11.20 -10.39
CA SER A 193 -10.86 -12.47 -10.90
C SER A 193 -11.54 -13.67 -10.25
N LYS A 194 -11.98 -14.63 -11.06
CA LYS A 194 -12.47 -15.95 -10.62
C LYS A 194 -11.32 -16.95 -10.36
N HIS A 195 -10.08 -16.59 -10.69
CA HIS A 195 -8.90 -17.46 -10.65
C HIS A 195 -7.86 -17.02 -9.62
N GLY A 196 -8.26 -16.28 -8.58
CA GLY A 196 -7.38 -15.93 -7.48
C GLY A 196 -6.47 -14.72 -7.71
N LEU A 197 -6.51 -14.06 -8.88
CA LEU A 197 -5.76 -12.82 -9.09
C LEU A 197 -6.33 -11.70 -8.21
N LEU A 198 -5.46 -10.79 -7.82
CA LEU A 198 -5.81 -9.60 -7.06
C LEU A 198 -6.20 -8.46 -8.00
N SER A 199 -7.16 -7.63 -7.56
CA SER A 199 -7.45 -6.36 -8.22
C SER A 199 -6.84 -5.23 -7.41
N THR A 200 -6.21 -4.28 -8.08
CA THR A 200 -5.57 -3.13 -7.43
C THR A 200 -5.74 -1.88 -8.28
N ILE A 201 -5.52 -0.73 -7.70
CA ILE A 201 -5.41 0.50 -8.49
C ILE A 201 -4.07 0.49 -9.20
N PHE A 202 -4.09 0.71 -10.52
CA PHE A 202 -2.89 0.94 -11.30
C PHE A 202 -2.41 2.37 -11.09
N TYR A 203 -3.20 3.34 -11.49
CA TYR A 203 -2.96 4.76 -11.21
C TYR A 203 -4.23 5.60 -11.36
N SER A 204 -4.15 6.84 -10.88
CA SER A 204 -5.10 7.89 -11.21
C SER A 204 -4.35 9.19 -11.51
N ASN A 205 -4.86 9.96 -12.48
CA ASN A 205 -4.40 11.33 -12.78
C ASN A 205 -5.33 12.42 -12.24
N GLY A 206 -6.32 12.03 -11.42
CA GLY A 206 -7.33 12.92 -10.85
C GLY A 206 -8.59 13.07 -11.70
N GLN A 207 -8.53 12.74 -13.00
CA GLN A 207 -9.69 12.72 -13.92
C GLN A 207 -10.08 11.27 -14.27
N GLU A 208 -9.09 10.40 -14.39
CA GLU A 208 -9.26 9.01 -14.77
C GLU A 208 -8.64 8.10 -13.70
N LEU A 209 -9.24 6.91 -13.59
CA LEU A 209 -8.78 5.84 -12.72
C LEU A 209 -8.58 4.57 -13.52
N PHE A 210 -7.41 3.97 -13.38
CA PHE A 210 -7.07 2.70 -14.01
C PHE A 210 -6.79 1.63 -12.97
N TYR A 211 -7.22 0.42 -13.26
CA TYR A 211 -7.03 -0.76 -12.43
C TYR A 211 -6.04 -1.73 -13.06
N ALA A 212 -5.50 -2.60 -12.25
CA ALA A 212 -4.68 -3.73 -12.69
C ALA A 212 -5.12 -5.03 -12.00
N LEU A 213 -4.90 -6.14 -12.69
CA LEU A 213 -4.89 -7.48 -12.10
C LEU A 213 -3.46 -7.87 -11.76
N GLU A 214 -3.28 -8.52 -10.64
CA GLU A 214 -1.98 -8.97 -10.14
C GLU A 214 -1.99 -10.45 -9.77
N GLY A 215 -0.97 -11.17 -10.24
CA GLY A 215 -0.58 -12.49 -9.77
C GLY A 215 0.80 -12.43 -9.12
N SER A 216 0.96 -13.05 -7.95
CA SER A 216 2.21 -13.05 -7.20
C SER A 216 2.67 -14.47 -6.88
N VAL A 217 3.94 -14.74 -7.12
CA VAL A 217 4.65 -15.95 -6.68
C VAL A 217 5.78 -15.49 -5.76
N TYR A 218 5.64 -15.72 -4.46
CA TYR A 218 6.53 -15.12 -3.45
C TYR A 218 7.94 -15.68 -3.45
N ASN A 219 8.14 -16.90 -3.95
CA ASN A 219 9.44 -17.57 -4.00
C ASN A 219 9.71 -18.02 -5.44
N THR A 220 10.60 -17.32 -6.14
CA THR A 220 11.11 -17.69 -7.48
C THR A 220 12.62 -17.58 -7.53
N GLY A 221 13.22 -16.42 -7.56
CA GLY A 221 14.66 -16.24 -7.50
C GLY A 221 15.28 -16.78 -6.20
N SER A 222 14.57 -16.69 -5.09
CA SER A 222 14.98 -17.29 -3.82
C SER A 222 15.15 -18.82 -3.88
N VAL A 223 14.37 -19.51 -4.72
CA VAL A 223 14.52 -20.96 -4.92
C VAL A 223 15.83 -21.29 -5.63
N PHE A 224 16.22 -20.50 -6.63
CA PHE A 224 17.51 -20.67 -7.30
C PHE A 224 18.68 -20.40 -6.35
N GLN A 225 18.58 -19.39 -5.51
CA GLN A 225 19.59 -19.12 -4.50
C GLN A 225 19.70 -20.27 -3.50
N TRP A 226 18.58 -20.76 -2.99
CA TRP A 226 18.54 -21.92 -2.09
C TRP A 226 19.14 -23.18 -2.73
N LEU A 227 18.84 -23.47 -3.99
CA LEU A 227 19.42 -24.60 -4.72
C LEU A 227 20.93 -24.47 -4.94
N LYS A 228 21.45 -23.24 -5.00
CA LYS A 228 22.88 -22.98 -5.17
C LYS A 228 23.66 -23.06 -3.85
N GLU A 229 23.03 -22.70 -2.74
CA GLU A 229 23.66 -22.60 -1.41
C GLU A 229 23.41 -23.84 -0.53
N GLY A 230 22.43 -24.67 -0.85
CA GLY A 230 22.02 -25.88 -0.12
C GLY A 230 22.48 -27.15 -0.76
#